data_1cdf0ba50bb27035a3bef5a641e3067b
#
_entry.id   1cdf0ba50bb27035a3bef5a641e3067b
#
_cell.length_a   1.000
_cell.length_b   1.000
_cell.length_c   1.000
_cell.angle_alpha   90.00
_cell.angle_beta   90.00
_cell.angle_gamma   90.00
#
_symmetry.space_group_name_H-M   'P 1'
#
loop_
_entity.id
_entity.type
_entity.pdbx_description
1 polymer ?
#
loop_
_entity_poly.entity_id
_entity_poly.type
_entity_poly.pdbx_seq_one_letter_code
_entity_poly.pdbx_strand_id
1 'polypeptide(L)'
;MNIQEKPAFNNHFEWIGGEEKVKALVERFYDLMDLECSYTALRAVHGSDLANARQRLFWFLCGWLGGPNHYTDRFGHPALRARHMPFKIGIQERDQWLACMDQAMGESGVPEDLRAHLRGSFYKTADWMRNTST
;
A
#
# COMPACT_ATOMS: atom_id res chain seq x y z
N MET A 1 14.04 -24.43 -21.03
CA MET A 1 13.75 -23.88 -20.54
C MET A 1 13.41 -23.95 -19.37
N ASN A 2 13.55 -23.62 -18.79
CA ASN A 2 13.37 -23.66 -17.71
C ASN A 2 12.48 -22.88 -17.22
N ILE A 3 12.09 -23.08 -17.18
CA ILE A 3 11.19 -22.51 -16.91
C ILE A 3 10.85 -22.18 -15.64
N GLN A 4 11.37 -22.47 -14.88
CA GLN A 4 11.21 -22.07 -13.72
C GLN A 4 11.93 -20.95 -13.62
N GLU A 5 11.60 -20.06 -14.34
CA GLU A 5 12.25 -18.96 -14.30
C GLU A 5 12.00 -18.34 -13.04
N LYS A 6 12.98 -18.19 -12.27
CA LYS A 6 12.95 -17.38 -11.17
C LYS A 6 12.88 -15.98 -11.57
N PRO A 7 12.13 -15.09 -10.89
CA PRO A 7 12.17 -13.68 -11.18
C PRO A 7 13.63 -13.22 -11.16
N ALA A 8 13.99 -12.34 -12.05
CA ALA A 8 15.32 -11.80 -12.11
C ALA A 8 15.60 -10.83 -10.96
N PHE A 9 14.69 -10.73 -9.98
CA PHE A 9 14.77 -9.75 -8.92
C PHE A 9 14.92 -10.43 -7.57
N ASN A 10 15.68 -9.83 -6.65
CA ASN A 10 15.91 -10.38 -5.33
C ASN A 10 14.73 -10.16 -4.39
N ASN A 11 13.89 -9.15 -4.66
CA ASN A 11 12.77 -8.85 -3.82
C ASN A 11 11.71 -8.07 -4.61
N HIS A 12 10.58 -7.81 -3.97
CA HIS A 12 9.48 -7.11 -4.63
C HIS A 12 9.82 -5.65 -4.93
N PHE A 13 10.67 -5.04 -4.11
CA PHE A 13 11.10 -3.66 -4.33
C PHE A 13 11.83 -3.52 -5.67
N GLU A 14 12.76 -4.44 -5.96
CA GLU A 14 13.44 -4.43 -7.25
C GLU A 14 12.46 -4.76 -8.37
N TRP A 15 11.59 -5.72 -8.15
CA TRP A 15 10.63 -6.16 -9.15
C TRP A 15 9.69 -5.01 -9.57
N ILE A 16 9.24 -4.19 -8.61
CA ILE A 16 8.34 -3.10 -8.93
C ILE A 16 9.06 -1.96 -9.66
N GLY A 17 10.37 -1.85 -9.49
CA GLY A 17 11.18 -0.85 -10.18
C GLY A 17 11.84 0.17 -9.27
N GLY A 18 11.94 -0.12 -7.98
CA GLY A 18 12.67 0.73 -7.04
C GLY A 18 11.87 1.91 -6.52
N GLU A 19 12.55 2.86 -5.91
CA GLU A 19 11.91 3.97 -5.20
C GLU A 19 11.03 4.83 -6.11
N GLU A 20 11.45 5.08 -7.33
CA GLU A 20 10.65 5.90 -8.25
C GLU A 20 9.29 5.28 -8.50
N LYS A 21 9.25 3.97 -8.69
CA LYS A 21 8.00 3.28 -8.97
C LYS A 21 7.12 3.16 -7.73
N VAL A 22 7.74 2.96 -6.56
CA VAL A 22 6.99 2.96 -5.30
C VAL A 22 6.37 4.33 -5.07
N LYS A 23 7.13 5.39 -5.35
CA LYS A 23 6.61 6.75 -5.19
C LYS A 23 5.45 7.01 -6.15
N ALA A 24 5.59 6.61 -7.41
CA ALA A 24 4.53 6.78 -8.39
C ALA A 24 3.25 6.04 -7.96
N LEU A 25 3.39 4.83 -7.43
CA LEU A 25 2.27 4.05 -6.93
C LEU A 25 1.57 4.76 -5.78
N VAL A 26 2.33 5.24 -4.81
CA VAL A 26 1.78 5.92 -3.64
C VAL A 26 1.06 7.20 -4.04
N GLU A 27 1.65 7.99 -4.94
CA GLU A 27 1.01 9.22 -5.39
C GLU A 27 -0.30 8.91 -6.10
N ARG A 28 -0.30 7.89 -6.96
CA ARG A 28 -1.53 7.51 -7.67
C ARG A 28 -2.61 7.01 -6.69
N PHE A 29 -2.21 6.23 -5.72
CA PHE A 29 -3.11 5.71 -4.70
C PHE A 29 -3.85 6.85 -3.98
N TYR A 30 -3.12 7.85 -3.50
CA TYR A 30 -3.74 8.96 -2.79
C TYR A 30 -4.51 9.91 -3.71
N ASP A 31 -4.07 10.06 -4.95
CA ASP A 31 -4.83 10.84 -5.92
C ASP A 31 -6.19 10.20 -6.18
N LEU A 32 -6.22 8.86 -6.35
CA LEU A 32 -7.48 8.15 -6.54
C LEU A 32 -8.38 8.27 -5.31
N MET A 33 -7.80 8.13 -4.13
CA MET A 33 -8.54 8.23 -2.88
C MET A 33 -9.21 9.60 -2.77
N ASP A 34 -8.52 10.64 -3.19
CA ASP A 34 -9.01 12.00 -3.07
C ASP A 34 -10.04 12.35 -4.14
N LEU A 35 -9.90 11.77 -5.34
CA LEU A 35 -10.69 12.20 -6.50
C LEU A 35 -11.87 11.30 -6.83
N GLU A 36 -11.79 9.99 -6.46
CA GLU A 36 -12.83 9.06 -6.84
C GLU A 36 -13.85 8.85 -5.75
N CYS A 37 -15.13 9.03 -6.08
CA CYS A 37 -16.18 8.86 -5.09
C CYS A 37 -16.31 7.42 -4.59
N SER A 38 -15.77 6.45 -5.32
CA SER A 38 -15.76 5.07 -4.88
C SER A 38 -14.98 4.87 -3.58
N TYR A 39 -14.11 5.79 -3.21
CA TYR A 39 -13.23 5.68 -2.05
C TYR A 39 -13.56 6.68 -0.95
N THR A 40 -14.80 7.17 -0.92
CA THR A 40 -15.21 8.21 0.02
C THR A 40 -15.04 7.80 1.48
N ALA A 41 -15.42 6.57 1.84
CA ALA A 41 -15.29 6.12 3.23
C ALA A 41 -13.82 6.05 3.65
N LEU A 42 -12.96 5.55 2.76
CA LEU A 42 -11.53 5.51 3.01
C LEU A 42 -10.96 6.92 3.15
N ARG A 43 -11.36 7.84 2.25
CA ARG A 43 -10.88 9.22 2.30
C ARG A 43 -11.26 9.87 3.64
N ALA A 44 -12.43 9.54 4.16
CA ALA A 44 -12.96 10.16 5.37
C ALA A 44 -12.17 9.83 6.63
N VAL A 45 -11.42 8.71 6.65
CA VAL A 45 -10.58 8.39 7.81
C VAL A 45 -9.26 9.14 7.80
N HIS A 46 -8.98 9.90 6.75
CA HIS A 46 -7.76 10.70 6.65
C HIS A 46 -8.10 12.18 6.91
N GLY A 47 -7.11 12.93 7.38
CA GLY A 47 -7.28 14.36 7.56
C GLY A 47 -7.37 15.09 6.23
N SER A 48 -7.57 16.40 6.28
CA SER A 48 -7.74 17.20 5.08
C SER A 48 -6.47 17.26 4.21
N ASP A 49 -5.29 17.17 4.85
CA ASP A 49 -4.02 17.22 4.14
C ASP A 49 -3.42 15.83 4.09
N LEU A 50 -3.24 15.29 2.89
CA LEU A 50 -2.70 13.95 2.69
C LEU A 50 -1.17 13.91 2.60
N ALA A 51 -0.48 15.03 2.71
CA ALA A 51 0.97 15.07 2.49
C ALA A 51 1.73 14.11 3.41
N ASN A 52 1.42 14.10 4.70
CA ASN A 52 2.09 13.21 5.63
C ASN A 52 1.76 11.75 5.35
N ALA A 53 0.51 11.46 4.99
CA ALA A 53 0.10 10.09 4.68
C ALA A 53 0.85 9.56 3.46
N ARG A 54 0.98 10.39 2.41
CA ARG A 54 1.74 10.02 1.22
C ARG A 54 3.18 9.68 1.55
N GLN A 55 3.82 10.53 2.33
CA GLN A 55 5.23 10.35 2.68
C GLN A 55 5.43 9.10 3.53
N ARG A 56 4.57 8.89 4.53
CA ARG A 56 4.70 7.74 5.43
C ARG A 56 4.44 6.43 4.72
N LEU A 57 3.45 6.39 3.83
CA LEU A 57 3.18 5.16 3.08
C LEU A 57 4.34 4.85 2.14
N PHE A 58 4.90 5.87 1.49
CA PHE A 58 6.06 5.67 0.63
C PHE A 58 7.22 5.04 1.42
N TRP A 59 7.55 5.62 2.56
CA TRP A 59 8.62 5.08 3.40
C TRP A 59 8.34 3.65 3.85
N PHE A 60 7.10 3.39 4.26
CA PHE A 60 6.72 2.07 4.74
C PHE A 60 6.78 1.04 3.61
N LEU A 61 6.23 1.36 2.45
CA LEU A 61 6.20 0.40 1.34
C LEU A 61 7.59 0.06 0.83
N CYS A 62 8.52 1.03 0.82
CA CYS A 62 9.89 0.71 0.40
C CYS A 62 10.45 -0.44 1.24
N GLY A 63 10.35 -0.36 2.55
CA GLY A 63 10.85 -1.42 3.42
C GLY A 63 10.01 -2.69 3.35
N TRP A 64 8.68 -2.54 3.29
CA TRP A 64 7.76 -3.68 3.23
C TRP A 64 8.00 -4.54 1.99
N LEU A 65 8.37 -3.92 0.89
CA LEU A 65 8.67 -4.62 -0.36
C LEU A 65 10.09 -5.19 -0.40
N GLY A 66 10.89 -4.92 0.61
CA GLY A 66 12.25 -5.44 0.71
C GLY A 66 13.35 -4.45 0.36
N GLY A 67 13.01 -3.19 0.19
CA GLY A 67 13.98 -2.13 -0.10
C GLY A 67 14.47 -1.43 1.15
N PRO A 68 14.89 -0.15 1.02
CA PRO A 68 15.43 0.58 2.16
C PRO A 68 14.42 0.75 3.29
N ASN A 69 14.90 0.69 4.52
CA ASN A 69 14.04 0.75 5.71
C ASN A 69 13.77 2.19 6.13
N HIS A 70 13.29 3.01 5.21
CA HIS A 70 13.06 4.44 5.46
C HIS A 70 12.15 4.69 6.65
N TYR A 71 11.06 3.93 6.76
CA TYR A 71 10.11 4.12 7.86
C TYR A 71 10.74 3.72 9.19
N THR A 72 11.34 2.53 9.23
CA THR A 72 11.91 1.99 10.46
C THR A 72 13.06 2.85 10.97
N ASP A 73 13.86 3.40 10.05
CA ASP A 73 14.97 4.27 10.43
C ASP A 73 14.48 5.56 11.10
N ARG A 74 13.28 6.04 10.74
CA ARG A 74 12.74 7.28 11.28
C ARG A 74 11.85 7.07 12.48
N PHE A 75 11.06 6.00 12.50
CA PHE A 75 10.01 5.81 13.49
C PHE A 75 10.13 4.51 14.29
N GLY A 76 11.09 3.66 13.98
CA GLY A 76 11.22 2.35 14.62
C GLY A 76 10.22 1.36 14.04
N HIS A 77 9.89 0.34 14.81
CA HIS A 77 8.97 -0.70 14.37
C HIS A 77 7.63 -0.07 13.94
N PRO A 78 7.08 -0.48 12.78
CA PRO A 78 5.85 0.15 12.28
C PRO A 78 4.65 0.04 13.21
N ALA A 79 4.49 -1.09 13.91
CA ALA A 79 3.35 -1.30 14.83
C ALA A 79 2.05 -0.89 14.16
N LEU A 80 1.81 -1.40 12.95
CA LEU A 80 0.71 -0.92 12.10
C LEU A 80 -0.64 -0.94 12.79
N ARG A 81 -0.98 -2.04 13.44
CA ARG A 81 -2.28 -2.14 14.07
C ARG A 81 -2.45 -1.11 15.18
N ALA A 82 -1.42 -0.96 16.02
CA ALA A 82 -1.49 0.01 17.11
C ALA A 82 -1.64 1.44 16.58
N ARG A 83 -0.92 1.77 15.51
CA ARG A 83 -0.98 3.12 14.95
C ARG A 83 -2.32 3.42 14.28
N HIS A 84 -3.06 2.39 13.87
CA HIS A 84 -4.36 2.56 13.24
C HIS A 84 -5.53 2.48 14.23
N MET A 85 -5.28 2.10 15.48
CA MET A 85 -6.36 1.99 16.47
C MET A 85 -7.14 3.28 16.69
N PRO A 86 -6.53 4.48 16.61
CA PRO A 86 -7.31 5.71 16.76
C PRO A 86 -8.34 5.96 15.66
N PHE A 87 -8.24 5.23 14.54
CA PHE A 87 -9.14 5.42 13.40
C PHE A 87 -10.13 4.28 13.34
N LYS A 88 -11.37 4.58 12.94
CA LYS A 88 -12.40 3.55 12.81
C LYS A 88 -12.21 2.86 11.46
N ILE A 89 -11.75 1.62 11.48
CA ILE A 89 -11.48 0.86 10.25
C ILE A 89 -12.31 -0.42 10.27
N GLY A 90 -13.34 -0.45 9.44
CA GLY A 90 -14.20 -1.61 9.28
C GLY A 90 -14.00 -2.26 7.92
N ILE A 91 -14.97 -3.10 7.56
CA ILE A 91 -14.90 -3.84 6.29
C ILE A 91 -14.92 -2.88 5.11
N GLN A 92 -15.72 -1.83 5.16
CA GLN A 92 -15.83 -0.88 4.06
C GLN A 92 -14.52 -0.17 3.79
N GLU A 93 -13.85 0.32 4.85
CA GLU A 93 -12.58 1.01 4.71
C GLU A 93 -11.49 0.05 4.19
N ARG A 94 -11.50 -1.19 4.71
CA ARG A 94 -10.55 -2.21 4.24
C ARG A 94 -10.75 -2.48 2.75
N ASP A 95 -12.00 -2.70 2.34
CA ASP A 95 -12.30 -3.06 0.95
C ASP A 95 -11.98 -1.90 0.01
N GLN A 96 -12.27 -0.68 0.41
CA GLN A 96 -11.93 0.49 -0.41
C GLN A 96 -10.42 0.68 -0.52
N TRP A 97 -9.68 0.43 0.58
CA TRP A 97 -8.23 0.50 0.53
C TRP A 97 -7.66 -0.49 -0.49
N LEU A 98 -8.16 -1.72 -0.45
CA LEU A 98 -7.70 -2.77 -1.36
C LEU A 98 -8.05 -2.44 -2.81
N ALA A 99 -9.27 -1.97 -3.06
CA ALA A 99 -9.69 -1.60 -4.42
C ALA A 99 -8.89 -0.41 -4.95
N CYS A 100 -8.66 0.58 -4.11
CA CYS A 100 -7.90 1.76 -4.48
C CYS A 100 -6.44 1.40 -4.80
N MET A 101 -5.83 0.57 -3.96
CA MET A 101 -4.45 0.14 -4.19
C MET A 101 -4.34 -0.70 -5.45
N ASP A 102 -5.31 -1.59 -5.70
CA ASP A 102 -5.30 -2.42 -6.90
C ASP A 102 -5.42 -1.56 -8.16
N GLN A 103 -6.31 -0.58 -8.14
CA GLN A 103 -6.46 0.36 -9.24
C GLN A 103 -5.16 1.15 -9.46
N ALA A 104 -4.57 1.64 -8.37
CA ALA A 104 -3.32 2.39 -8.46
C ALA A 104 -2.20 1.53 -9.05
N MET A 105 -2.11 0.27 -8.65
CA MET A 105 -1.11 -0.64 -9.21
C MET A 105 -1.30 -0.80 -10.71
N GLY A 106 -2.54 -1.00 -11.15
CA GLY A 106 -2.82 -1.16 -12.57
C GLY A 106 -2.48 0.09 -13.37
N GLU A 107 -2.83 1.26 -12.85
CA GLU A 107 -2.62 2.51 -13.55
C GLU A 107 -1.16 2.99 -13.53
N SER A 108 -0.39 2.58 -12.54
CA SER A 108 1.01 2.97 -12.46
C SER A 108 1.95 1.95 -13.08
N GLY A 109 1.41 0.90 -13.72
CA GLY A 109 2.23 -0.03 -14.50
C GLY A 109 2.93 -1.11 -13.70
N VAL A 110 2.42 -1.48 -12.53
CA VAL A 110 2.98 -2.60 -11.77
C VAL A 110 2.80 -3.88 -12.58
N PRO A 111 3.86 -4.69 -12.76
CA PRO A 111 3.74 -5.92 -13.52
C PRO A 111 2.63 -6.81 -13.00
N GLU A 112 1.86 -7.44 -13.89
CA GLU A 112 0.65 -8.17 -13.51
C GLU A 112 0.93 -9.31 -12.54
N ASP A 113 2.01 -10.05 -12.72
CA ASP A 113 2.35 -11.15 -11.82
C ASP A 113 2.65 -10.63 -10.40
N LEU A 114 3.35 -9.52 -10.30
CA LEU A 114 3.63 -8.89 -9.01
C LEU A 114 2.35 -8.36 -8.40
N ARG A 115 1.50 -7.71 -9.19
CA ARG A 115 0.23 -7.17 -8.73
C ARG A 115 -0.65 -8.27 -8.14
N ALA A 116 -0.74 -9.41 -8.83
CA ALA A 116 -1.52 -10.55 -8.33
C ALA A 116 -0.98 -11.04 -6.99
N HIS A 117 0.35 -11.13 -6.86
CA HIS A 117 0.97 -11.55 -5.61
C HIS A 117 0.70 -10.53 -4.49
N LEU A 118 0.83 -9.25 -4.79
CA LEU A 118 0.64 -8.20 -3.79
C LEU A 118 -0.80 -8.09 -3.32
N ARG A 119 -1.79 -8.44 -4.16
CA ARG A 119 -3.18 -8.44 -3.72
C ARG A 119 -3.38 -9.27 -2.46
N GLY A 120 -2.81 -10.46 -2.42
CA GLY A 120 -2.92 -11.34 -1.25
C GLY A 120 -2.21 -10.78 -0.05
N SER A 121 -1.01 -10.24 -0.24
CA SER A 121 -0.23 -9.68 0.87
C SER A 121 -0.90 -8.42 1.42
N PHE A 122 -1.41 -7.57 0.56
CA PHE A 122 -2.13 -6.37 0.99
C PHE A 122 -3.42 -6.73 1.72
N TYR A 123 -4.13 -7.77 1.26
CA TYR A 123 -5.34 -8.19 1.95
C TYR A 123 -5.05 -8.58 3.40
N LYS A 124 -4.02 -9.38 3.62
CA LYS A 124 -3.68 -9.80 4.98
C LYS A 124 -3.35 -8.60 5.86
N THR A 125 -2.57 -7.67 5.33
CA THR A 125 -2.19 -6.49 6.09
C THR A 125 -3.38 -5.57 6.37
N ALA A 126 -4.19 -5.30 5.36
CA ALA A 126 -5.34 -4.42 5.50
C ALA A 126 -6.39 -5.02 6.44
N ASP A 127 -6.63 -6.32 6.34
CA ASP A 127 -7.59 -6.98 7.22
C ASP A 127 -7.11 -6.94 8.67
N TRP A 128 -5.81 -7.03 8.90
CA TRP A 128 -5.24 -6.93 10.24
C TRP A 128 -5.44 -5.55 10.85
N MET A 129 -5.61 -4.50 10.02
CA MET A 129 -5.84 -3.15 10.50
C MET A 129 -7.28 -2.92 10.96
N ARG A 130 -8.23 -3.82 10.63
CA ARG A 130 -9.62 -3.61 11.04
C ARG A 130 -9.73 -3.60 12.55
N ASN A 131 -10.53 -2.69 13.07
CA ASN A 131 -10.78 -2.57 14.49
C ASN A 131 -12.26 -2.44 14.80
N THR A 132 -13.13 -2.69 13.83
CA THR A 132 -14.56 -2.81 14.04
C THR A 132 -15.06 -4.06 13.32
N SER A 133 -16.19 -4.61 13.77
CA SER A 133 -16.74 -5.83 13.19
C SER A 133 -17.59 -5.56 11.96
N THR A 134 -17.82 -4.32 11.65
CA THR A 134 -18.60 -3.92 10.46
C THR A 134 -17.79 -2.93 9.57
#